data_e79742fced932e7fbbedd4bc25ce7dfe
#
_entry.id   e79742fced932e7fbbedd4bc25ce7dfe
#
_cell.length_a   1.000
_cell.length_b   1.000
_cell.length_c   1.000
_cell.angle_alpha   90.00
_cell.angle_beta   90.00
_cell.angle_gamma   90.00
#
_symmetry.space_group_name_H-M   'P 1'
#
loop_
_entity.id
_entity.type
_entity.pdbx_description
1 polymer ?
#
loop_
_entity_poly.entity_id
_entity_poly.type
_entity_poly.pdbx_seq_one_letter_code
_entity_poly.pdbx_strand_id
1 'polypeptide(L)'
;PSTGMPTKSEQTDLLQALYGRNGESPMPVIAATSPTNCFDAAYMAAKIALEHMTPVVLLTDAFIANGSAAWKLPNLDEYPAINPPYVTPEMEGTWTPFQRNEKTGSRYWAVPGTEGFMHRIGGLEKSNETGVISTEPENHQKMTLLRQAKVDKIADCIPELEVQGDADAELLVVGWGGTYGHLYSAVEHMRKNGQKVALAHFQYINPLPKNTADVLKKYKKIIVAEQNLGQFAGYLRMKVPGLNINQFNQVKGQ
;
A
#
# COMPACT_ATOMS: atom_id res chain seq x y z
N PRO A 1 -15.49 -2.29 12.74
CA PRO A 1 -15.13 -1.69 14.03
C PRO A 1 -15.80 -2.38 15.20
N SER A 2 -15.01 -2.82 16.16
CA SER A 2 -15.52 -3.59 17.31
C SER A 2 -16.26 -2.74 18.34
N THR A 3 -16.10 -1.42 18.29
CA THR A 3 -16.66 -0.50 19.28
C THR A 3 -18.09 -0.04 18.97
N GLY A 4 -18.47 0.03 17.70
CA GLY A 4 -19.81 0.42 17.27
C GLY A 4 -20.70 -0.79 17.04
N MET A 5 -20.54 -1.43 15.88
CA MET A 5 -21.23 -2.67 15.51
C MET A 5 -20.23 -3.83 15.58
N PRO A 6 -20.17 -4.58 16.67
CA PRO A 6 -19.16 -5.62 16.86
C PRO A 6 -19.31 -6.70 15.78
N THR A 7 -18.17 -7.22 15.30
CA THR A 7 -18.06 -8.25 14.26
C THR A 7 -18.65 -7.86 12.89
N LYS A 8 -18.86 -6.58 12.65
CA LYS A 8 -19.37 -6.07 11.36
C LYS A 8 -18.25 -5.44 10.54
N SER A 9 -18.37 -5.59 9.21
CA SER A 9 -17.38 -5.06 8.27
C SER A 9 -17.58 -3.58 8.00
N GLU A 10 -16.50 -2.83 8.09
CA GLU A 10 -16.39 -1.44 7.64
C GLU A 10 -14.97 -1.19 7.14
N GLN A 11 -14.81 -0.17 6.31
CA GLN A 11 -13.51 0.26 5.78
C GLN A 11 -13.12 1.64 6.36
N THR A 12 -13.38 1.86 7.65
CA THR A 12 -13.32 3.19 8.30
C THR A 12 -11.94 3.57 8.82
N ASP A 13 -10.96 2.66 8.79
CA ASP A 13 -9.62 2.87 9.34
C ASP A 13 -8.58 3.33 8.28
N LEU A 14 -9.00 3.57 7.04
CA LEU A 14 -8.08 3.89 5.95
C LEU A 14 -7.28 5.17 6.21
N LEU A 15 -7.95 6.26 6.56
CA LEU A 15 -7.26 7.53 6.82
C LEU A 15 -6.38 7.45 8.07
N GLN A 16 -6.76 6.65 9.07
CA GLN A 16 -5.90 6.37 10.21
C GLN A 16 -4.62 5.64 9.78
N ALA A 17 -4.74 4.61 8.94
CA ALA A 17 -3.60 3.88 8.40
C ALA A 17 -2.68 4.79 7.58
N LEU A 18 -3.24 5.71 6.80
CA LEU A 18 -2.49 6.63 5.95
C LEU A 18 -1.85 7.78 6.74
N TYR A 19 -2.60 8.41 7.65
CA TYR A 19 -2.23 9.70 8.27
C TYR A 19 -2.36 9.74 9.79
N GLY A 20 -2.79 8.68 10.44
CA GLY A 20 -3.08 8.65 11.89
C GLY A 20 -1.84 8.57 12.79
N ARG A 21 -0.72 9.15 12.39
CA ARG A 21 0.51 9.22 13.18
C ARG A 21 0.96 10.66 13.35
N ASN A 22 1.82 10.90 14.34
CA ASN A 22 2.43 12.21 14.53
C ASN A 22 3.54 12.45 13.49
N GLY A 23 3.66 13.69 13.00
CA GLY A 23 4.69 14.11 12.05
C GLY A 23 4.52 13.51 10.64
N GLU A 24 5.49 13.82 9.78
CA GLU A 24 5.57 13.28 8.42
C GLU A 24 6.10 11.83 8.46
N SER A 25 5.18 10.89 8.48
CA SER A 25 5.46 9.48 8.74
C SER A 25 4.84 8.60 7.64
N PRO A 26 5.37 8.65 6.40
CA PRO A 26 4.84 7.89 5.28
C PRO A 26 5.02 6.39 5.52
N MET A 27 3.99 5.63 5.17
CA MET A 27 3.98 4.18 5.36
C MET A 27 3.22 3.48 4.22
N PRO A 28 3.74 2.36 3.69
CA PRO A 28 2.99 1.55 2.77
C PRO A 28 1.73 0.97 3.41
N VAL A 29 0.64 0.99 2.64
CA VAL A 29 -0.65 0.43 3.05
C VAL A 29 -1.13 -0.51 1.95
N ILE A 30 -1.40 -1.75 2.33
CA ILE A 30 -1.95 -2.81 1.47
C ILE A 30 -3.29 -3.24 2.06
N ALA A 31 -4.25 -3.60 1.23
CA ALA A 31 -5.54 -4.11 1.66
C ALA A 31 -5.80 -5.48 1.04
N ALA A 32 -6.07 -6.49 1.85
CA ALA A 32 -6.50 -7.79 1.36
C ALA A 32 -7.87 -7.68 0.70
N THR A 33 -8.10 -8.42 -0.39
CA THR A 33 -9.29 -8.31 -1.24
C THR A 33 -10.29 -9.46 -1.06
N SER A 34 -9.82 -10.59 -0.54
CA SER A 34 -10.62 -11.79 -0.29
C SER A 34 -9.93 -12.68 0.74
N PRO A 35 -10.63 -13.67 1.34
CA PRO A 35 -9.99 -14.66 2.20
C PRO A 35 -8.84 -15.41 1.52
N THR A 36 -8.97 -15.71 0.23
CA THR A 36 -7.93 -16.42 -0.55
C THR A 36 -6.72 -15.54 -0.88
N ASN A 37 -6.88 -14.21 -0.90
CA ASN A 37 -5.79 -13.28 -1.17
C ASN A 37 -4.99 -12.89 0.09
N CYS A 38 -5.45 -13.27 1.28
CA CYS A 38 -4.79 -12.86 2.53
C CYS A 38 -3.33 -13.31 2.61
N PHE A 39 -3.02 -14.52 2.13
CA PHE A 39 -1.65 -15.03 2.13
C PHE A 39 -0.75 -14.19 1.20
N ASP A 40 -1.19 -13.94 -0.02
CA ASP A 40 -0.44 -13.15 -1.00
C ASP A 40 -0.20 -11.72 -0.49
N ALA A 41 -1.24 -11.11 0.08
CA ALA A 41 -1.16 -9.77 0.65
C ALA A 41 -0.17 -9.71 1.83
N ALA A 42 -0.18 -10.72 2.72
CA ALA A 42 0.75 -10.81 3.84
C ALA A 42 2.19 -11.06 3.37
N TYR A 43 2.38 -11.93 2.37
CA TYR A 43 3.69 -12.19 1.78
C TYR A 43 4.28 -10.92 1.16
N MET A 44 3.49 -10.20 0.38
CA MET A 44 3.93 -8.95 -0.25
C MET A 44 4.18 -7.85 0.78
N ALA A 45 3.39 -7.77 1.85
CA ALA A 45 3.65 -6.85 2.96
C ALA A 45 5.00 -7.13 3.63
N ALA A 46 5.30 -8.40 3.90
CA ALA A 46 6.58 -8.82 4.48
C ALA A 46 7.75 -8.52 3.53
N LYS A 47 7.59 -8.82 2.23
CA LYS A 47 8.59 -8.51 1.21
C LYS A 47 8.91 -7.02 1.16
N ILE A 48 7.89 -6.17 1.07
CA ILE A 48 8.06 -4.71 1.05
C ILE A 48 8.72 -4.23 2.35
N ALA A 49 8.29 -4.73 3.51
CA ALA A 49 8.85 -4.32 4.79
C ALA A 49 10.35 -4.62 4.91
N LEU A 50 10.78 -5.79 4.48
CA LEU A 50 12.17 -6.23 4.56
C LEU A 50 13.05 -5.57 3.50
N GLU A 51 12.59 -5.48 2.25
CA GLU A 51 13.38 -4.92 1.16
C GLU A 51 13.50 -3.39 1.21
N HIS A 52 12.50 -2.71 1.78
CA HIS A 52 12.51 -1.25 1.90
C HIS A 52 12.77 -0.74 3.32
N MET A 53 13.06 -1.63 4.27
CA MET A 53 13.29 -1.29 5.68
C MET A 53 12.24 -0.28 6.17
N THR A 54 10.97 -0.66 6.13
CA THR A 54 9.84 0.17 6.53
C THR A 54 8.70 -0.71 7.07
N PRO A 55 7.98 -0.29 8.11
CA PRO A 55 6.77 -1.00 8.48
C PRO A 55 5.73 -0.90 7.35
N VAL A 56 4.88 -1.90 7.23
CA VAL A 56 3.76 -1.94 6.27
C VAL A 56 2.47 -2.20 7.03
N VAL A 57 1.44 -1.44 6.73
CA VAL A 57 0.08 -1.72 7.24
C VAL A 57 -0.63 -2.63 6.24
N LEU A 58 -1.06 -3.79 6.70
CA LEU A 58 -1.97 -4.67 5.99
C LEU A 58 -3.37 -4.52 6.57
N LEU A 59 -4.28 -3.96 5.78
CA LEU A 59 -5.68 -3.81 6.14
C LEU A 59 -6.45 -5.08 5.79
N THR A 60 -7.17 -5.62 6.76
CA THR A 60 -8.18 -6.64 6.59
C THR A 60 -9.47 -6.16 7.25
N ASP A 61 -10.60 -6.75 6.90
CA ASP A 61 -11.87 -6.46 7.53
C ASP A 61 -12.54 -7.73 8.07
N ALA A 62 -13.65 -7.57 8.80
CA ALA A 62 -14.34 -8.68 9.41
C ALA A 62 -14.96 -9.64 8.37
N PHE A 63 -15.31 -9.17 7.18
CA PHE A 63 -15.81 -10.02 6.09
C PHE A 63 -14.71 -10.99 5.61
N ILE A 64 -13.50 -10.46 5.40
CA ILE A 64 -12.35 -11.27 4.98
C ILE A 64 -11.91 -12.21 6.10
N ALA A 65 -11.81 -11.70 7.34
CA ALA A 65 -11.29 -12.46 8.48
C ALA A 65 -12.22 -13.59 8.94
N ASN A 66 -13.53 -13.41 8.83
CA ASN A 66 -14.53 -14.41 9.19
C ASN A 66 -15.09 -15.19 7.99
N GLY A 67 -14.75 -14.75 6.77
CA GLY A 67 -15.16 -15.45 5.56
C GLY A 67 -14.37 -16.74 5.35
N SER A 68 -14.95 -17.65 4.57
CA SER A 68 -14.28 -18.85 4.10
C SER A 68 -14.43 -18.98 2.59
N ALA A 69 -13.37 -19.45 1.94
CA ALA A 69 -13.36 -19.68 0.51
C ALA A 69 -12.49 -20.92 0.19
N ALA A 70 -12.77 -21.58 -0.92
CA ALA A 70 -11.88 -22.62 -1.42
C ALA A 70 -10.52 -22.00 -1.77
N TRP A 71 -9.46 -22.53 -1.20
CA TRP A 71 -8.11 -22.01 -1.35
C TRP A 71 -7.15 -23.13 -1.72
N LYS A 72 -6.41 -22.92 -2.80
CA LYS A 72 -5.33 -23.83 -3.18
C LYS A 72 -4.07 -23.44 -2.40
N LEU A 73 -3.44 -24.42 -1.75
CA LEU A 73 -2.16 -24.18 -1.07
C LEU A 73 -1.16 -23.56 -2.06
N PRO A 74 -0.52 -22.46 -1.68
CA PRO A 74 0.42 -21.77 -2.55
C PRO A 74 1.68 -22.63 -2.77
N ASN A 75 2.22 -22.58 -3.98
CA ASN A 75 3.57 -23.07 -4.26
C ASN A 75 4.55 -21.92 -4.00
N LEU A 76 5.35 -22.02 -2.96
CA LEU A 76 6.29 -20.95 -2.56
C LEU A 76 7.38 -20.69 -3.60
N ASP A 77 7.67 -21.67 -4.47
CA ASP A 77 8.65 -21.50 -5.55
C ASP A 77 8.16 -20.53 -6.65
N GLU A 78 6.84 -20.26 -6.69
CA GLU A 78 6.24 -19.30 -7.62
C GLU A 78 6.24 -17.87 -7.07
N TYR A 79 6.58 -17.69 -5.79
CA TYR A 79 6.60 -16.36 -5.16
C TYR A 79 7.91 -15.63 -5.42
N PRO A 80 7.89 -14.31 -5.62
CA PRO A 80 9.11 -13.54 -5.80
C PRO A 80 9.94 -13.60 -4.52
N ALA A 81 11.22 -13.95 -4.66
CA ALA A 81 12.14 -14.04 -3.53
C ALA A 81 12.15 -12.73 -2.70
N ILE A 82 12.28 -12.86 -1.39
CA ILE A 82 12.47 -11.72 -0.48
C ILE A 82 13.97 -11.50 -0.34
N ASN A 83 14.46 -10.36 -0.84
CA ASN A 83 15.88 -10.03 -0.88
C ASN A 83 16.17 -8.71 -0.14
N PRO A 84 16.26 -8.75 1.20
CA PRO A 84 16.61 -7.54 1.96
C PRO A 84 18.00 -7.04 1.56
N PRO A 85 18.22 -5.73 1.48
CA PRO A 85 19.53 -5.17 1.16
C PRO A 85 20.47 -5.29 2.36
N TYR A 86 21.08 -6.45 2.55
CA TYR A 86 22.09 -6.64 3.58
C TYR A 86 23.39 -5.94 3.24
N VAL A 87 24.16 -5.56 4.27
CA VAL A 87 25.56 -5.16 4.09
C VAL A 87 26.37 -6.31 3.52
N THR A 88 27.35 -6.00 2.69
CA THR A 88 28.26 -7.00 2.09
C THR A 88 29.69 -6.77 2.61
N PRO A 89 30.58 -7.78 2.59
CA PRO A 89 31.97 -7.64 3.05
C PRO A 89 32.71 -6.46 2.39
N GLU A 90 32.42 -6.16 1.12
CA GLU A 90 33.03 -5.07 0.37
C GLU A 90 32.68 -3.69 0.92
N MET A 91 31.63 -3.59 1.69
CA MET A 91 31.18 -2.34 2.35
C MET A 91 31.91 -2.08 3.69
N GLU A 92 32.68 -3.04 4.21
CA GLU A 92 33.40 -2.88 5.46
C GLU A 92 34.33 -1.66 5.41
N GLY A 93 34.32 -0.85 6.47
CA GLY A 93 35.14 0.36 6.60
C GLY A 93 34.63 1.59 5.81
N THR A 94 33.72 1.40 4.86
CA THR A 94 33.13 2.52 4.09
C THR A 94 31.64 2.72 4.36
N TRP A 95 30.96 1.70 4.84
CA TRP A 95 29.52 1.74 5.16
C TRP A 95 29.24 2.65 6.36
N THR A 96 28.12 3.33 6.28
CA THR A 96 27.57 4.10 7.39
C THR A 96 26.11 3.71 7.65
N PRO A 97 25.60 3.81 8.90
CA PRO A 97 24.30 3.28 9.30
C PRO A 97 23.10 3.87 8.54
N PHE A 98 23.23 5.05 7.95
CA PHE A 98 22.17 5.72 7.19
C PHE A 98 22.44 5.78 5.70
N GLN A 99 23.53 5.17 5.24
CA GLN A 99 23.76 4.96 3.81
C GLN A 99 22.57 4.27 3.15
N ARG A 100 22.15 4.78 2.00
CA ARG A 100 20.96 4.31 1.30
C ARG A 100 21.32 3.66 -0.02
N ASN A 101 20.58 2.61 -0.35
CA ASN A 101 20.58 2.05 -1.68
C ASN A 101 19.94 3.06 -2.66
N GLU A 102 20.62 3.42 -3.72
CA GLU A 102 20.17 4.45 -4.67
C GLU A 102 18.88 4.08 -5.39
N LYS A 103 18.70 2.79 -5.69
CA LYS A 103 17.53 2.28 -6.40
C LYS A 103 16.28 2.35 -5.53
N THR A 104 16.34 1.81 -4.32
CA THR A 104 15.17 1.67 -3.43
C THR A 104 15.03 2.83 -2.45
N GLY A 105 16.09 3.57 -2.15
CA GLY A 105 16.12 4.56 -1.08
C GLY A 105 16.14 3.95 0.33
N SER A 106 16.14 2.61 0.46
CA SER A 106 16.23 1.93 1.74
C SER A 106 17.67 1.93 2.26
N ARG A 107 17.81 1.85 3.58
CA ARG A 107 19.12 1.61 4.21
C ARG A 107 19.50 0.14 4.05
N TYR A 108 20.77 -0.16 4.25
CA TYR A 108 21.25 -1.53 4.29
C TYR A 108 21.06 -2.14 5.69
N TRP A 109 20.69 -3.41 5.74
CA TRP A 109 20.57 -4.17 6.96
C TRP A 109 21.96 -4.64 7.43
N ALA A 110 22.48 -4.03 8.51
CA ALA A 110 23.57 -4.62 9.28
C ALA A 110 22.96 -5.37 10.45
N VAL A 111 22.84 -6.69 10.31
CA VAL A 111 22.21 -7.52 11.34
C VAL A 111 23.10 -7.52 12.58
N PRO A 112 22.55 -7.42 13.81
CA PRO A 112 23.33 -7.48 15.03
C PRO A 112 24.23 -8.72 15.06
N GLY A 113 25.51 -8.54 15.33
CA GLY A 113 26.54 -9.59 15.30
C GLY A 113 27.30 -9.72 13.98
N THR A 114 26.95 -8.96 12.95
CA THR A 114 27.75 -8.91 11.70
C THR A 114 29.09 -8.24 11.99
N GLU A 115 30.18 -9.00 11.83
CA GLU A 115 31.56 -8.52 12.03
C GLU A 115 31.87 -7.35 11.09
N GLY A 116 32.60 -6.33 11.57
CA GLY A 116 32.95 -5.13 10.82
C GLY A 116 31.85 -4.07 10.72
N PHE A 117 30.59 -4.38 11.11
CA PHE A 117 29.43 -3.47 10.95
C PHE A 117 28.82 -3.03 12.29
N MET A 118 29.57 -3.08 13.37
CA MET A 118 29.12 -2.61 14.66
C MET A 118 28.80 -1.12 14.63
N HIS A 119 27.59 -0.75 15.06
CA HIS A 119 27.13 0.63 15.05
C HIS A 119 26.09 0.89 16.12
N ARG A 120 25.85 2.18 16.40
CA ARG A 120 24.80 2.61 17.34
C ARG A 120 23.63 3.21 16.59
N ILE A 121 22.42 2.73 16.90
CA ILE A 121 21.17 3.39 16.53
C ILE A 121 20.41 3.67 17.83
N GLY A 122 20.32 4.93 18.21
CA GLY A 122 19.53 5.39 19.36
C GLY A 122 18.30 6.19 18.93
N GLY A 123 17.59 6.76 19.90
CA GLY A 123 16.54 7.76 19.66
C GLY A 123 17.07 9.04 19.02
N LEU A 124 16.20 9.99 18.79
CA LEU A 124 16.45 11.27 18.09
C LEU A 124 16.75 11.12 16.60
N GLU A 125 16.65 12.22 15.88
CA GLU A 125 16.96 12.26 14.45
C GLU A 125 18.47 12.13 14.19
N LYS A 126 18.81 11.50 13.08
CA LYS A 126 20.18 11.25 12.66
C LYS A 126 20.52 12.05 11.41
N SER A 127 21.79 12.33 11.24
CA SER A 127 22.32 12.72 9.95
C SER A 127 21.95 11.70 8.87
N ASN A 128 21.65 12.19 7.68
CA ASN A 128 21.13 11.37 6.57
C ASN A 128 22.07 10.27 6.05
N GLU A 129 23.33 10.28 6.46
CA GLU A 129 24.35 9.32 6.01
C GLU A 129 25.00 8.61 7.19
N THR A 130 25.56 9.39 8.11
CA THR A 130 26.46 8.87 9.16
C THR A 130 25.75 8.21 10.32
N GLY A 131 24.46 8.51 10.56
CA GLY A 131 23.75 8.03 11.74
C GLY A 131 24.10 8.75 13.04
N VAL A 132 24.89 9.81 13.00
CA VAL A 132 25.15 10.67 14.15
C VAL A 132 23.93 11.53 14.43
N ILE A 133 23.62 11.80 15.70
CA ILE A 133 22.51 12.68 16.09
C ILE A 133 22.69 14.04 15.44
N SER A 134 21.63 14.56 14.84
CA SER A 134 21.61 15.88 14.19
C SER A 134 20.34 16.63 14.58
N THR A 135 20.51 17.88 14.93
CA THR A 135 19.43 18.86 15.21
C THR A 135 19.36 19.95 14.12
N GLU A 136 20.09 19.76 13.02
CA GLU A 136 20.15 20.73 11.92
C GLU A 136 18.85 20.75 11.13
N PRO A 137 18.20 21.92 10.93
CA PRO A 137 16.94 22.05 10.21
C PRO A 137 16.99 21.53 8.78
N GLU A 138 18.09 21.76 8.06
CA GLU A 138 18.29 21.27 6.69
C GLU A 138 18.36 19.75 6.63
N ASN A 139 18.99 19.12 7.63
CA ASN A 139 19.01 17.66 7.75
C ASN A 139 17.61 17.12 8.03
N HIS A 140 16.83 17.78 8.89
CA HIS A 140 15.45 17.41 9.17
C HIS A 140 14.59 17.43 7.91
N GLN A 141 14.65 18.50 7.14
CA GLN A 141 13.96 18.60 5.85
C GLN A 141 14.40 17.49 4.89
N LYS A 142 15.71 17.26 4.75
CA LYS A 142 16.26 16.21 3.90
C LYS A 142 15.80 14.81 4.32
N MET A 143 15.83 14.51 5.61
CA MET A 143 15.38 13.21 6.15
C MET A 143 13.89 12.98 5.91
N THR A 144 13.05 14.01 6.03
CA THR A 144 11.63 13.95 5.74
C THR A 144 11.39 13.60 4.27
N LEU A 145 12.04 14.29 3.35
CA LEU A 145 11.95 14.03 1.91
C LEU A 145 12.47 12.63 1.53
N LEU A 146 13.56 12.17 2.14
CA LEU A 146 14.11 10.84 1.89
C LEU A 146 13.18 9.72 2.36
N ARG A 147 12.49 9.91 3.50
CA ARG A 147 11.48 8.94 3.98
C ARG A 147 10.30 8.87 3.01
N GLN A 148 9.81 10.01 2.53
CA GLN A 148 8.73 10.04 1.55
C GLN A 148 9.16 9.39 0.24
N ALA A 149 10.31 9.78 -0.31
CA ALA A 149 10.83 9.23 -1.57
C ALA A 149 11.05 7.71 -1.50
N LYS A 150 11.48 7.17 -0.36
CA LYS A 150 11.60 5.72 -0.15
C LYS A 150 10.26 5.01 -0.31
N VAL A 151 9.20 5.55 0.29
CA VAL A 151 7.85 4.96 0.17
C VAL A 151 7.32 5.10 -1.25
N ASP A 152 7.51 6.26 -1.89
CA ASP A 152 7.06 6.49 -3.26
C ASP A 152 7.73 5.52 -4.26
N LYS A 153 9.02 5.21 -4.07
CA LYS A 153 9.77 4.25 -4.91
C LYS A 153 9.23 2.81 -4.83
N ILE A 154 8.46 2.46 -3.81
CA ILE A 154 7.81 1.15 -3.73
C ILE A 154 6.84 0.95 -4.89
N ALA A 155 6.29 2.01 -5.46
CA ALA A 155 5.47 1.94 -6.67
C ALA A 155 6.19 1.27 -7.86
N ASP A 156 7.54 1.25 -7.87
CA ASP A 156 8.35 0.57 -8.89
C ASP A 156 8.36 -0.95 -8.74
N CYS A 157 7.98 -1.45 -7.57
CA CYS A 157 8.08 -2.85 -7.17
C CYS A 157 6.72 -3.53 -6.98
N ILE A 158 5.63 -2.82 -7.18
CA ILE A 158 4.26 -3.34 -7.08
C ILE A 158 3.62 -3.43 -8.47
N PRO A 159 2.63 -4.35 -8.66
CA PRO A 159 1.92 -4.47 -9.92
C PRO A 159 1.19 -3.19 -10.34
N GLU A 160 1.02 -3.01 -11.62
CA GLU A 160 0.13 -2.00 -12.17
C GLU A 160 -1.34 -2.27 -11.82
N LEU A 161 -2.15 -1.22 -11.78
CA LEU A 161 -3.59 -1.33 -11.59
C LEU A 161 -4.22 -1.97 -12.82
N GLU A 162 -4.83 -3.13 -12.62
CA GLU A 162 -5.60 -3.83 -13.64
C GLU A 162 -7.04 -3.34 -13.68
N VAL A 163 -7.61 -3.34 -14.88
CA VAL A 163 -9.01 -3.02 -15.11
C VAL A 163 -9.70 -4.24 -15.70
N GLN A 164 -10.78 -4.65 -15.06
CA GLN A 164 -11.62 -5.75 -15.51
C GLN A 164 -12.90 -5.19 -16.15
N GLY A 165 -13.31 -5.72 -17.29
CA GLY A 165 -14.54 -5.32 -17.96
C GLY A 165 -14.34 -4.88 -19.40
N ASP A 166 -15.25 -4.03 -19.89
CA ASP A 166 -15.30 -3.65 -21.31
C ASP A 166 -14.24 -2.58 -21.61
N ALA A 167 -13.47 -2.78 -22.67
CA ALA A 167 -12.39 -1.87 -23.07
C ALA A 167 -12.90 -0.47 -23.47
N ASP A 168 -14.15 -0.37 -23.89
CA ASP A 168 -14.85 0.86 -24.30
C ASP A 168 -15.85 1.35 -23.24
N ALA A 169 -15.70 0.92 -21.98
CA ALA A 169 -16.55 1.36 -20.88
C ALA A 169 -16.41 2.86 -20.64
N GLU A 170 -17.55 3.53 -20.45
CA GLU A 170 -17.58 4.94 -20.03
C GLU A 170 -17.59 5.13 -18.51
N LEU A 171 -18.07 4.12 -17.79
CA LEU A 171 -18.15 4.08 -16.33
C LEU A 171 -17.09 3.17 -15.78
N LEU A 172 -16.27 3.70 -14.88
CA LEU A 172 -15.35 2.93 -14.04
C LEU A 172 -15.90 2.86 -12.61
N VAL A 173 -16.14 1.65 -12.14
CA VAL A 173 -16.36 1.37 -10.72
C VAL A 173 -15.01 1.17 -10.06
N VAL A 174 -14.78 1.85 -8.95
CA VAL A 174 -13.54 1.76 -8.18
C VAL A 174 -13.85 1.26 -6.78
N GLY A 175 -13.06 0.31 -6.32
CA GLY A 175 -13.12 -0.21 -4.97
C GLY A 175 -11.75 -0.59 -4.43
N TRP A 176 -11.72 -1.02 -3.18
CA TRP A 176 -10.51 -1.50 -2.52
C TRP A 176 -10.85 -2.50 -1.41
N GLY A 177 -9.85 -3.28 -0.98
CA GLY A 177 -10.02 -4.19 0.15
C GLY A 177 -11.15 -5.19 -0.02
N GLY A 178 -11.91 -5.46 1.05
CA GLY A 178 -12.97 -6.48 1.10
C GLY A 178 -14.18 -6.24 0.21
N THR A 179 -14.27 -5.12 -0.50
CA THR A 179 -15.38 -4.86 -1.43
C THR A 179 -15.24 -5.57 -2.78
N TYR A 180 -14.12 -6.25 -3.05
CA TYR A 180 -13.83 -6.85 -4.37
C TYR A 180 -14.94 -7.74 -4.89
N GLY A 181 -15.33 -8.76 -4.15
CA GLY A 181 -16.32 -9.74 -4.61
C GLY A 181 -17.70 -9.12 -4.89
N HIS A 182 -18.11 -8.17 -4.07
CA HIS A 182 -19.38 -7.46 -4.24
C HIS A 182 -19.38 -6.60 -5.51
N LEU A 183 -18.31 -5.84 -5.72
CA LEU A 183 -18.18 -4.95 -6.88
C LEU A 183 -17.99 -5.75 -8.17
N TYR A 184 -17.20 -6.83 -8.13
CA TYR A 184 -17.04 -7.73 -9.26
C TYR A 184 -18.39 -8.31 -9.70
N SER A 185 -19.17 -8.84 -8.76
CA SER A 185 -20.50 -9.41 -9.05
C SER A 185 -21.46 -8.36 -9.59
N ALA A 186 -21.45 -7.15 -9.05
CA ALA A 186 -22.29 -6.06 -9.53
C ALA A 186 -21.92 -5.64 -10.96
N VAL A 187 -20.63 -5.47 -11.25
CA VAL A 187 -20.13 -5.10 -12.59
C VAL A 187 -20.46 -6.20 -13.61
N GLU A 188 -20.24 -7.47 -13.27
CA GLU A 188 -20.61 -8.58 -14.15
C GLU A 188 -22.14 -8.66 -14.42
N HIS A 189 -22.96 -8.37 -13.42
CA HIS A 189 -24.41 -8.28 -13.63
C HIS A 189 -24.80 -7.15 -14.57
N MET A 190 -24.20 -5.97 -14.39
CA MET A 190 -24.43 -4.82 -15.28
C MET A 190 -24.03 -5.13 -16.73
N ARG A 191 -22.86 -5.76 -16.93
CA ARG A 191 -22.37 -6.16 -18.25
C ARG A 191 -23.28 -7.17 -18.93
N LYS A 192 -23.77 -8.18 -18.19
CA LYS A 192 -24.75 -9.14 -18.71
C LYS A 192 -26.06 -8.49 -19.14
N ASN A 193 -26.40 -7.33 -18.59
CA ASN A 193 -27.55 -6.52 -18.98
C ASN A 193 -27.20 -5.47 -20.06
N GLY A 194 -26.09 -5.61 -20.75
CA GLY A 194 -25.68 -4.76 -21.87
C GLY A 194 -25.10 -3.40 -21.49
N GLN A 195 -24.78 -3.17 -20.22
CA GLN A 195 -24.15 -1.93 -19.79
C GLN A 195 -22.62 -2.03 -19.94
N LYS A 196 -22.01 -0.98 -20.50
CA LYS A 196 -20.56 -0.87 -20.67
C LYS A 196 -19.93 -0.29 -19.42
N VAL A 197 -19.39 -1.17 -18.58
CA VAL A 197 -18.83 -0.84 -17.29
C VAL A 197 -17.55 -1.62 -17.02
N ALA A 198 -16.61 -1.00 -16.35
CA ALA A 198 -15.35 -1.60 -15.94
C ALA A 198 -15.13 -1.47 -14.42
N LEU A 199 -14.29 -2.33 -13.86
CA LEU A 199 -13.89 -2.36 -12.46
C LEU A 199 -12.39 -2.16 -12.34
N ALA A 200 -11.97 -1.20 -11.54
CA ALA A 200 -10.61 -1.07 -11.02
C ALA A 200 -10.63 -1.29 -9.51
N HIS A 201 -9.94 -2.31 -9.04
CA HIS A 201 -9.93 -2.64 -7.62
C HIS A 201 -8.53 -2.57 -7.04
N PHE A 202 -8.36 -1.81 -5.95
CA PHE A 202 -7.06 -1.52 -5.36
C PHE A 202 -6.75 -2.48 -4.21
N GLN A 203 -5.60 -3.14 -4.31
CA GLN A 203 -4.94 -3.84 -3.23
C GLN A 203 -3.83 -2.97 -2.62
N TYR A 204 -3.07 -2.28 -3.45
CA TYR A 204 -2.02 -1.35 -3.01
C TYR A 204 -2.60 0.05 -2.92
N ILE A 205 -2.64 0.57 -1.69
CA ILE A 205 -3.28 1.85 -1.38
C ILE A 205 -2.25 2.98 -1.30
N ASN A 206 -1.13 2.73 -0.64
CA ASN A 206 -0.02 3.68 -0.56
C ASN A 206 1.34 2.94 -0.64
N PRO A 207 2.19 3.24 -1.61
CA PRO A 207 1.88 4.09 -2.75
C PRO A 207 0.82 3.46 -3.67
N LEU A 208 0.16 4.30 -4.46
CA LEU A 208 -0.72 3.81 -5.55
C LEU A 208 0.12 3.19 -6.67
N PRO A 209 -0.41 2.22 -7.43
CA PRO A 209 0.21 1.74 -8.66
C PRO A 209 0.53 2.89 -9.63
N LYS A 210 1.66 2.81 -10.32
CA LYS A 210 2.17 3.88 -11.18
C LYS A 210 1.20 4.37 -12.24
N ASN A 211 0.46 3.44 -12.83
CA ASN A 211 -0.50 3.71 -13.91
C ASN A 211 -1.86 4.24 -13.42
N THR A 212 -2.04 4.44 -12.11
CA THR A 212 -3.32 4.84 -11.53
C THR A 212 -3.92 6.08 -12.19
N ALA A 213 -3.12 7.14 -12.34
CA ALA A 213 -3.59 8.39 -12.94
C ALA A 213 -4.02 8.19 -14.40
N ASP A 214 -3.25 7.41 -15.16
CA ASP A 214 -3.52 7.13 -16.58
C ASP A 214 -4.77 6.27 -16.76
N VAL A 215 -4.97 5.29 -15.86
CA VAL A 215 -6.18 4.48 -15.85
C VAL A 215 -7.40 5.34 -15.55
N LEU A 216 -7.37 6.09 -14.45
CA LEU A 216 -8.54 6.87 -14.02
C LEU A 216 -8.94 7.94 -15.03
N LYS A 217 -7.99 8.62 -15.66
CA LYS A 217 -8.25 9.69 -16.66
C LYS A 217 -8.89 9.19 -17.96
N LYS A 218 -8.86 7.90 -18.26
CA LYS A 218 -9.51 7.33 -19.45
C LYS A 218 -11.03 7.34 -19.38
N TYR A 219 -11.61 7.39 -18.17
CA TYR A 219 -13.03 7.21 -17.96
C TYR A 219 -13.76 8.52 -17.76
N LYS A 220 -14.89 8.69 -18.44
CA LYS A 220 -15.75 9.88 -18.32
C LYS A 220 -16.45 9.95 -16.97
N LYS A 221 -16.79 8.78 -16.42
CA LYS A 221 -17.49 8.65 -15.15
C LYS A 221 -16.73 7.68 -14.25
N ILE A 222 -16.42 8.13 -13.04
CA ILE A 222 -15.80 7.30 -12.01
C ILE A 222 -16.73 7.29 -10.81
N ILE A 223 -16.99 6.12 -10.26
CA ILE A 223 -17.69 5.96 -8.99
C ILE A 223 -16.84 5.13 -8.04
N VAL A 224 -16.51 5.68 -6.89
CA VAL A 224 -15.81 4.95 -5.82
C VAL A 224 -16.85 4.43 -4.83
N ALA A 225 -16.86 3.12 -4.63
CA ALA A 225 -17.79 2.44 -3.76
C ALA A 225 -17.06 1.94 -2.49
N GLU A 226 -17.50 2.43 -1.32
CA GLU A 226 -16.81 2.20 -0.05
C GLU A 226 -17.77 1.92 1.11
N GLN A 227 -17.28 1.15 2.07
CA GLN A 227 -17.95 0.93 3.37
C GLN A 227 -17.49 1.98 4.42
N ASN A 228 -17.40 3.22 3.99
CA ASN A 228 -17.08 4.41 4.80
C ASN A 228 -17.68 5.66 4.14
N LEU A 229 -17.36 6.84 4.62
CA LEU A 229 -17.85 8.12 4.09
C LEU A 229 -16.98 8.73 2.98
N GLY A 230 -16.32 7.88 2.18
CA GLY A 230 -15.54 8.34 1.00
C GLY A 230 -14.07 8.61 1.30
N GLN A 231 -13.45 7.84 2.18
CA GLN A 231 -12.05 8.01 2.57
C GLN A 231 -11.10 7.78 1.39
N PHE A 232 -11.31 6.72 0.62
CA PHE A 232 -10.49 6.42 -0.54
C PHE A 232 -10.78 7.37 -1.71
N ALA A 233 -12.04 7.74 -1.92
CA ALA A 233 -12.40 8.76 -2.89
C ALA A 233 -11.71 10.11 -2.59
N GLY A 234 -11.66 10.51 -1.33
CA GLY A 234 -10.92 11.69 -0.87
C GLY A 234 -9.42 11.56 -1.14
N TYR A 235 -8.84 10.41 -0.81
CA TYR A 235 -7.43 10.10 -1.06
C TYR A 235 -7.09 10.15 -2.56
N LEU A 236 -7.91 9.55 -3.42
CA LEU A 236 -7.70 9.58 -4.87
C LEU A 236 -7.76 11.02 -5.43
N ARG A 237 -8.71 11.87 -4.97
CA ARG A 237 -8.77 13.28 -5.38
C ARG A 237 -7.51 14.05 -5.00
N MET A 238 -6.95 13.76 -3.83
CA MET A 238 -5.70 14.37 -3.38
C MET A 238 -4.49 13.90 -4.20
N LYS A 239 -4.43 12.61 -4.54
CA LYS A 239 -3.30 12.03 -5.29
C LYS A 239 -3.38 12.27 -6.80
N VAL A 240 -4.59 12.36 -7.35
CA VAL A 240 -4.84 12.60 -8.78
C VAL A 240 -5.83 13.75 -8.94
N PRO A 241 -5.37 14.98 -8.80
CA PRO A 241 -6.25 16.14 -8.87
C PRO A 241 -6.92 16.29 -10.23
N GLY A 242 -8.10 16.90 -10.25
CA GLY A 242 -8.88 17.16 -11.47
C GLY A 242 -9.80 16.02 -11.92
N LEU A 243 -9.85 14.90 -11.20
CA LEU A 243 -10.81 13.82 -11.48
C LEU A 243 -12.20 14.15 -10.94
N ASN A 244 -13.22 13.91 -11.79
CA ASN A 244 -14.62 13.95 -11.35
C ASN A 244 -15.03 12.58 -10.79
N ILE A 245 -14.85 12.42 -9.49
CA ILE A 245 -15.15 11.18 -8.76
C ILE A 245 -16.51 11.31 -8.07
N ASN A 246 -17.46 10.45 -8.46
CA ASN A 246 -18.68 10.20 -7.71
C ASN A 246 -18.41 9.17 -6.60
N GLN A 247 -19.29 9.11 -5.62
CA GLN A 247 -19.15 8.22 -4.46
C GLN A 247 -20.43 7.43 -4.23
N PHE A 248 -20.25 6.17 -3.86
CA PHE A 248 -21.31 5.35 -3.27
C PHE A 248 -20.82 4.89 -1.91
N ASN A 249 -21.34 5.49 -0.86
CA ASN A 249 -20.89 5.30 0.51
C ASN A 249 -21.97 4.60 1.32
N GLN A 250 -21.63 3.47 1.96
CA GLN A 250 -22.52 2.80 2.90
C GLN A 250 -21.75 2.39 4.15
N VAL A 251 -22.24 2.81 5.32
CA VAL A 251 -21.68 2.44 6.62
C VAL A 251 -22.76 1.73 7.40
N LYS A 252 -23.04 0.48 7.06
CA LYS A 252 -24.13 -0.32 7.66
C LYS A 252 -23.62 -1.54 8.44
N GLY A 253 -22.33 -1.81 8.41
CA GLY A 253 -21.73 -2.94 9.09
C GLY A 253 -22.29 -4.28 8.59
N GLN A 254 -21.86 -4.74 7.44
CA GLN A 254 -22.30 -6.02 6.85
C GLN A 254 -21.39 -7.18 7.25
#